data_0ef18017e91ad65fe94aa7695e127a6f
#
_entry.id   0ef18017e91ad65fe94aa7695e127a6f
#
_cell.length_a   1.000
_cell.length_b   1.000
_cell.length_c   1.000
_cell.angle_alpha   90.00
_cell.angle_beta   90.00
_cell.angle_gamma   90.00
#
_symmetry.space_group_name_H-M   'P 1'
#
loop_
_entity.id
_entity.type
_entity.pdbx_description
1 polymer ?
#
loop_
_entity_poly.entity_id
_entity_poly.type
_entity_poly.pdbx_seq_one_letter_code
_entity_poly.pdbx_strand_id
1 'polypeptide(L)'
;MTRYLRPRALLLGAALVLAQPVLGPSTARTATTGSGVDCDRIWQTPEDNGTFYETNRTRIDPRPGHGWRVGSPQSAGMDPAVLDAGLRRLGRERSVFSALVVRHGRLVAERYFHGSHRGHSNNVHSSSKSMLQALIGIAVRQGFIGSVDDPVRRYLPEYFADAPAAKRRITLRHLLTMTAGWQWKEDEAEYTVEKQRDWVKAIVDRDLEHEPGKAFNYSSGNTHLLSAVLQRASGSSTCGFAQRYLFDPLGITAEHWGRDPQGVYSGGYNLYLTPRELAKFGLLYLNKGRWQGRQVVPRETAAQSMRPVTSAGDGFSYAHGWWNRRIGGRATPFAWGHGGQYIYLLPAEDIVVVVTGNTREGHENVDVDLRTFLEHEVLPSVRAGG
;
A
#
# COMPACT_ATOMS: atom_id res chain seq x y z
N MET A 1 -23.85 -95.98 7.94
CA MET A 1 -25.09 -95.77 7.16
C MET A 1 -24.94 -94.46 6.43
N THR A 2 -24.93 -94.55 5.19
CA THR A 2 -24.68 -93.61 4.10
C THR A 2 -25.83 -92.64 3.93
N ARG A 3 -25.52 -91.33 3.70
CA ARG A 3 -26.37 -90.47 2.86
C ARG A 3 -25.51 -89.37 2.19
N TYR A 4 -25.50 -89.45 0.90
CA TYR A 4 -24.99 -88.48 -0.08
C TYR A 4 -25.80 -87.17 -0.03
N LEU A 5 -25.14 -86.04 -0.15
CA LEU A 5 -25.75 -84.80 -0.58
C LEU A 5 -24.83 -84.14 -1.60
N ARG A 6 -25.38 -83.78 -2.75
CA ARG A 6 -24.78 -83.23 -3.97
C ARG A 6 -24.34 -81.73 -3.72
N PRO A 7 -23.33 -81.27 -4.43
CA PRO A 7 -22.96 -79.88 -4.36
C PRO A 7 -23.84 -78.98 -5.27
N ARG A 8 -24.29 -77.86 -4.73
CA ARG A 8 -24.92 -76.78 -5.49
C ARG A 8 -23.80 -75.87 -6.07
N ALA A 9 -23.87 -75.65 -7.38
CA ALA A 9 -23.05 -74.74 -8.13
C ALA A 9 -23.38 -73.25 -7.71
N LEU A 10 -22.41 -72.48 -7.23
CA LEU A 10 -22.53 -71.08 -7.11
C LEU A 10 -22.05 -70.42 -8.41
N LEU A 11 -22.96 -69.75 -9.07
CA LEU A 11 -22.65 -68.78 -10.15
C LEU A 11 -21.97 -67.57 -9.57
N LEU A 12 -20.68 -67.35 -9.87
CA LEU A 12 -19.98 -66.08 -9.65
C LEU A 12 -20.41 -65.05 -10.74
N GLY A 13 -21.23 -64.11 -10.36
CA GLY A 13 -21.52 -62.97 -11.19
C GLY A 13 -20.32 -62.01 -11.11
N ALA A 14 -19.55 -61.85 -12.19
CA ALA A 14 -18.52 -60.85 -12.33
C ALA A 14 -19.20 -59.48 -12.51
N ALA A 15 -19.16 -58.64 -11.47
CA ALA A 15 -19.53 -57.24 -11.59
C ALA A 15 -18.38 -56.48 -12.26
N LEU A 16 -18.61 -56.05 -13.49
CA LEU A 16 -17.71 -55.15 -14.22
C LEU A 16 -17.82 -53.76 -13.60
N VAL A 17 -16.86 -53.37 -12.76
CA VAL A 17 -16.73 -52.00 -12.26
C VAL A 17 -16.10 -51.16 -13.38
N LEU A 18 -16.95 -50.43 -14.09
CA LEU A 18 -16.49 -49.36 -14.99
C LEU A 18 -15.87 -48.26 -14.15
N ALA A 19 -14.52 -48.17 -14.15
CA ALA A 19 -13.81 -47.03 -13.62
C ALA A 19 -14.12 -45.79 -14.46
N GLN A 20 -14.87 -44.87 -13.89
CA GLN A 20 -15.03 -43.53 -14.46
C GLN A 20 -13.70 -42.78 -14.30
N PRO A 21 -13.22 -42.09 -15.35
CA PRO A 21 -12.03 -41.22 -15.19
C PRO A 21 -12.38 -40.08 -14.24
N VAL A 22 -11.66 -39.97 -13.13
CA VAL A 22 -11.65 -38.79 -12.28
C VAL A 22 -11.07 -37.65 -13.11
N LEU A 23 -11.93 -36.79 -13.61
CA LEU A 23 -11.55 -35.53 -14.19
C LEU A 23 -10.91 -34.72 -13.05
N GLY A 24 -9.57 -34.61 -13.06
CA GLY A 24 -8.84 -33.70 -12.23
C GLY A 24 -9.34 -32.26 -12.48
N PRO A 25 -9.17 -31.34 -11.51
CA PRO A 25 -9.63 -30.00 -11.69
C PRO A 25 -8.97 -29.38 -12.93
N SER A 26 -9.81 -29.15 -13.93
CA SER A 26 -9.45 -28.40 -15.13
C SER A 26 -8.91 -27.03 -14.65
N THR A 27 -7.62 -26.80 -14.80
CA THR A 27 -7.04 -25.46 -14.73
C THR A 27 -7.54 -24.68 -15.95
N ALA A 28 -8.80 -24.26 -15.88
CA ALA A 28 -9.26 -23.19 -16.73
C ALA A 28 -8.45 -21.94 -16.35
N ARG A 29 -7.34 -21.72 -17.05
CA ARG A 29 -6.75 -20.41 -17.19
C ARG A 29 -7.83 -19.52 -17.80
N THR A 30 -8.64 -18.91 -16.95
CA THR A 30 -9.40 -17.73 -17.35
C THR A 30 -8.35 -16.71 -17.78
N ALA A 31 -8.23 -16.51 -19.07
CA ALA A 31 -7.52 -15.36 -19.61
C ALA A 31 -8.25 -14.12 -19.07
N THR A 32 -7.73 -13.60 -17.96
CA THR A 32 -8.07 -12.26 -17.51
C THR A 32 -7.45 -11.30 -18.52
N THR A 33 -8.27 -10.79 -19.43
CA THR A 33 -7.99 -9.58 -20.19
C THR A 33 -8.03 -8.40 -19.24
N GLY A 34 -7.14 -8.40 -18.25
CA GLY A 34 -6.94 -7.34 -17.29
C GLY A 34 -5.57 -6.72 -17.56
N SER A 35 -5.55 -5.44 -17.82
CA SER A 35 -4.37 -4.57 -17.76
C SER A 35 -3.83 -4.52 -16.31
N GLY A 36 -3.47 -5.66 -15.74
CA GLY A 36 -2.85 -5.74 -14.42
C GLY A 36 -1.37 -5.41 -14.48
N VAL A 37 -0.79 -5.08 -13.33
CA VAL A 37 0.66 -5.05 -13.18
C VAL A 37 1.21 -6.38 -13.65
N ASP A 38 2.16 -6.34 -14.55
CA ASP A 38 2.95 -7.52 -14.87
C ASP A 38 3.93 -7.76 -13.72
N CYS A 39 3.46 -8.47 -12.69
CA CYS A 39 4.27 -8.84 -11.55
C CYS A 39 5.43 -9.79 -11.91
N ASP A 40 5.41 -10.35 -13.11
CA ASP A 40 6.47 -11.23 -13.63
C ASP A 40 7.54 -10.40 -14.36
N ARG A 41 7.25 -9.15 -14.69
CA ARG A 41 8.23 -8.26 -15.32
C ARG A 41 9.35 -7.95 -14.33
N ILE A 42 10.46 -8.59 -14.56
CA ILE A 42 11.65 -8.47 -13.73
C ILE A 42 12.34 -7.14 -14.04
N TRP A 43 12.42 -6.28 -13.05
CA TRP A 43 13.35 -5.17 -13.04
C TRP A 43 14.66 -5.69 -12.44
N GLN A 44 15.63 -6.00 -13.29
CA GLN A 44 16.79 -6.81 -12.92
C GLN A 44 18.05 -6.01 -12.63
N THR A 45 18.04 -4.70 -12.75
CA THR A 45 19.26 -3.95 -12.49
C THR A 45 19.12 -3.13 -11.23
N PRO A 46 20.19 -3.02 -10.41
CA PRO A 46 20.24 -2.07 -9.30
C PRO A 46 19.90 -0.64 -9.76
N GLU A 47 20.16 -0.35 -11.02
CA GLU A 47 19.83 0.88 -11.72
C GLU A 47 18.33 1.06 -11.93
N ASP A 48 17.57 -0.03 -12.07
CA ASP A 48 16.10 -0.02 -12.18
C ASP A 48 15.40 -0.02 -10.81
N ASN A 49 16.11 -0.26 -9.71
CA ASN A 49 15.59 -0.31 -8.36
C ASN A 49 15.45 1.05 -7.67
N GLY A 50 15.33 2.12 -8.45
CA GLY A 50 14.81 3.34 -7.89
C GLY A 50 15.74 4.26 -7.15
N THR A 51 17.03 4.07 -7.26
CA THR A 51 17.92 5.21 -7.22
C THR A 51 17.61 6.16 -8.37
N PHE A 52 16.76 5.73 -9.29
CA PHE A 52 16.20 6.57 -10.32
C PHE A 52 14.93 7.25 -9.84
N TYR A 53 15.10 8.46 -9.48
CA TYR A 53 14.09 9.49 -9.42
C TYR A 53 13.45 9.77 -10.79
N GLU A 54 13.48 8.80 -11.72
CA GLU A 54 12.77 8.90 -13.00
C GLU A 54 11.30 8.59 -12.79
N THR A 55 10.67 9.59 -12.57
CA THR A 55 9.41 9.75 -11.96
C THR A 55 8.25 9.66 -12.89
N ASN A 56 8.45 9.64 -14.19
CA ASN A 56 7.38 10.03 -15.08
C ASN A 56 7.27 9.05 -16.24
N ARG A 57 6.85 7.82 -15.94
CA ARG A 57 6.36 6.94 -17.00
C ARG A 57 4.98 7.40 -17.37
N THR A 58 4.82 7.79 -18.61
CA THR A 58 3.54 8.24 -19.15
C THR A 58 2.69 7.04 -19.47
N ARG A 59 1.63 6.84 -18.74
CA ARG A 59 0.56 5.91 -19.09
C ARG A 59 -0.66 6.69 -19.53
N ILE A 60 -1.06 6.52 -20.76
CA ILE A 60 -2.33 7.05 -21.24
C ILE A 60 -3.44 6.12 -20.78
N ASP A 61 -4.29 6.61 -19.90
CA ASP A 61 -5.50 5.88 -19.54
C ASP A 61 -6.53 6.01 -20.68
N PRO A 62 -6.86 4.91 -21.36
CA PRO A 62 -7.80 4.95 -22.48
C PRO A 62 -9.25 5.20 -22.05
N ARG A 63 -9.57 5.17 -20.75
CA ARG A 63 -10.94 5.24 -20.25
C ARG A 63 -11.25 6.60 -19.62
N PRO A 64 -12.13 7.42 -20.22
CA PRO A 64 -12.61 8.65 -19.58
C PRO A 64 -13.22 8.34 -18.21
N GLY A 65 -12.85 9.11 -17.18
CA GLY A 65 -13.38 8.98 -15.84
C GLY A 65 -12.85 7.80 -15.01
N HIS A 66 -12.37 6.72 -15.59
CA HIS A 66 -11.71 5.57 -14.92
C HIS A 66 -12.42 5.11 -13.63
N GLY A 67 -13.74 5.02 -13.67
CA GLY A 67 -14.56 4.63 -12.52
C GLY A 67 -14.79 5.72 -11.47
N TRP A 68 -14.31 6.94 -11.70
CA TRP A 68 -14.58 8.08 -10.84
C TRP A 68 -15.95 8.71 -11.10
N ARG A 69 -16.66 9.03 -10.02
CA ARG A 69 -17.76 9.99 -10.07
C ARG A 69 -17.14 11.37 -10.07
N VAL A 70 -17.30 12.10 -11.15
CA VAL A 70 -16.83 13.49 -11.27
C VAL A 70 -17.95 14.43 -10.81
N GLY A 71 -17.59 15.54 -10.19
CA GLY A 71 -18.47 16.62 -9.76
C GLY A 71 -17.81 17.98 -9.93
N SER A 72 -18.55 19.04 -9.67
CA SER A 72 -17.96 20.37 -9.49
C SER A 72 -17.77 20.66 -7.99
N PRO A 73 -16.87 21.58 -7.60
CA PRO A 73 -16.74 22.02 -6.22
C PRO A 73 -18.10 22.49 -5.66
N GLN A 74 -18.88 23.27 -6.43
CA GLN A 74 -20.20 23.77 -6.01
C GLN A 74 -21.17 22.63 -5.70
N SER A 75 -21.20 21.58 -6.55
CA SER A 75 -22.09 20.43 -6.36
C SER A 75 -21.76 19.59 -5.14
N ALA A 76 -20.55 19.78 -4.62
CA ALA A 76 -20.06 19.15 -3.40
C ALA A 76 -20.00 20.13 -2.21
N GLY A 77 -20.67 21.27 -2.26
CA GLY A 77 -20.69 22.23 -1.17
C GLY A 77 -19.37 22.94 -0.91
N MET A 78 -18.55 23.14 -1.95
CA MET A 78 -17.28 23.87 -1.85
C MET A 78 -17.34 25.16 -2.68
N ASP A 79 -16.62 26.19 -2.23
CA ASP A 79 -16.43 27.42 -2.99
C ASP A 79 -15.37 27.21 -4.09
N PRO A 80 -15.75 27.31 -5.38
CA PRO A 80 -14.81 27.06 -6.47
C PRO A 80 -13.73 28.13 -6.60
N ALA A 81 -14.04 29.39 -6.24
CA ALA A 81 -13.08 30.47 -6.39
C ALA A 81 -11.94 30.33 -5.38
N VAL A 82 -12.27 29.99 -4.13
CA VAL A 82 -11.29 29.74 -3.07
C VAL A 82 -10.42 28.54 -3.41
N LEU A 83 -11.05 27.42 -3.79
CA LEU A 83 -10.32 26.20 -4.12
C LEU A 83 -9.40 26.38 -5.35
N ASP A 84 -9.90 27.05 -6.39
CA ASP A 84 -9.14 27.26 -7.62
C ASP A 84 -7.97 28.25 -7.42
N ALA A 85 -8.11 29.23 -6.53
CA ALA A 85 -7.00 30.11 -6.14
C ALA A 85 -5.87 29.30 -5.51
N GLY A 86 -6.17 28.39 -4.60
CA GLY A 86 -5.18 27.49 -4.00
C GLY A 86 -4.51 26.57 -5.00
N LEU A 87 -5.30 25.97 -5.91
CA LEU A 87 -4.75 25.11 -6.97
C LEU A 87 -3.83 25.88 -7.92
N ARG A 88 -4.16 27.15 -8.26
CA ARG A 88 -3.26 28.00 -9.05
C ARG A 88 -1.97 28.35 -8.28
N ARG A 89 -2.05 28.53 -6.97
CA ARG A 89 -0.86 28.77 -6.13
C ARG A 89 0.05 27.57 -6.12
N LEU A 90 -0.49 26.37 -5.86
CA LEU A 90 0.29 25.12 -5.93
C LEU A 90 0.94 24.91 -7.31
N GLY A 91 0.26 25.26 -8.38
CA GLY A 91 0.79 25.11 -9.75
C GLY A 91 1.96 26.04 -10.08
N ARG A 92 2.32 27.01 -9.22
CA ARG A 92 3.54 27.83 -9.38
C ARG A 92 4.77 27.13 -8.85
N GLU A 93 4.57 26.15 -7.95
CA GLU A 93 5.65 25.36 -7.39
C GLU A 93 6.13 24.35 -8.43
N ARG A 94 7.38 24.47 -8.86
CA ARG A 94 7.96 23.59 -9.91
C ARG A 94 7.99 22.13 -9.51
N SER A 95 8.05 21.87 -8.22
CA SER A 95 8.05 20.52 -7.67
C SER A 95 6.68 19.87 -7.62
N VAL A 96 5.57 20.58 -7.84
CA VAL A 96 4.20 20.02 -7.79
C VAL A 96 3.75 19.62 -9.18
N PHE A 97 3.44 18.33 -9.36
CA PHE A 97 2.97 17.78 -10.64
C PHE A 97 1.46 17.67 -10.76
N SER A 98 0.79 17.39 -9.66
CA SER A 98 -0.68 17.32 -9.67
C SER A 98 -1.28 17.63 -8.31
N ALA A 99 -2.54 18.10 -8.33
CA ALA A 99 -3.35 18.24 -7.12
C ALA A 99 -4.80 17.81 -7.44
N LEU A 100 -5.31 16.87 -6.65
CA LEU A 100 -6.67 16.33 -6.75
C LEU A 100 -7.40 16.51 -5.44
N VAL A 101 -8.67 16.89 -5.53
CA VAL A 101 -9.59 16.98 -4.39
C VAL A 101 -10.80 16.10 -4.65
N VAL A 102 -11.05 15.17 -3.73
CA VAL A 102 -12.24 14.32 -3.72
C VAL A 102 -13.09 14.74 -2.53
N ARG A 103 -14.38 14.96 -2.74
CA ARG A 103 -15.34 15.20 -1.66
C ARG A 103 -16.62 14.40 -1.90
N HIS A 104 -17.16 13.81 -0.84
CA HIS A 104 -18.36 12.96 -0.90
C HIS A 104 -18.26 11.85 -1.98
N GLY A 105 -17.07 11.25 -2.09
CA GLY A 105 -16.78 10.23 -3.09
C GLY A 105 -16.76 10.72 -4.54
N ARG A 106 -16.73 12.03 -4.78
CA ARG A 106 -16.65 12.65 -6.11
C ARG A 106 -15.33 13.38 -6.31
N LEU A 107 -14.69 13.20 -7.44
CA LEU A 107 -13.54 14.00 -7.85
C LEU A 107 -14.06 15.39 -8.26
N VAL A 108 -13.81 16.39 -7.41
CA VAL A 108 -14.37 17.76 -7.55
C VAL A 108 -13.37 18.76 -8.10
N ALA A 109 -12.08 18.47 -7.95
CA ALA A 109 -11.02 19.25 -8.58
C ALA A 109 -9.86 18.35 -8.96
N GLU A 110 -9.26 18.63 -10.10
CA GLU A 110 -8.14 17.89 -10.66
C GLU A 110 -7.31 18.84 -11.53
N ARG A 111 -6.02 19.02 -11.17
CA ARG A 111 -5.09 19.88 -11.89
C ARG A 111 -3.76 19.15 -12.06
N TYR A 112 -3.15 19.38 -13.21
CA TYR A 112 -1.84 18.87 -13.58
C TYR A 112 -0.95 20.03 -14.01
N PHE A 113 0.32 20.00 -13.62
CA PHE A 113 1.24 21.10 -13.79
C PHE A 113 2.52 20.61 -14.47
N HIS A 114 3.30 21.53 -15.02
CA HIS A 114 4.66 21.29 -15.56
C HIS A 114 4.74 20.11 -16.53
N GLY A 115 3.75 19.97 -17.42
CA GLY A 115 3.71 18.88 -18.41
C GLY A 115 3.17 17.55 -17.88
N SER A 116 2.80 17.47 -16.60
CA SER A 116 2.15 16.29 -16.07
C SER A 116 0.71 16.16 -16.59
N HIS A 117 0.14 14.98 -16.48
CA HIS A 117 -1.23 14.69 -16.88
C HIS A 117 -1.80 13.49 -16.09
N ARG A 118 -3.08 13.22 -16.25
CA ARG A 118 -3.82 12.19 -15.46
C ARG A 118 -3.26 10.76 -15.58
N GLY A 119 -2.57 10.45 -16.67
CA GLY A 119 -1.94 9.16 -16.91
C GLY A 119 -0.50 9.09 -16.42
N HIS A 120 0.02 10.18 -15.85
CA HIS A 120 1.37 10.24 -15.29
C HIS A 120 1.45 9.37 -14.04
N SER A 121 2.28 8.34 -14.08
CA SER A 121 2.55 7.46 -12.95
C SER A 121 3.80 7.96 -12.22
N ASN A 122 3.67 8.18 -10.92
CA ASN A 122 4.77 8.67 -10.08
C ASN A 122 5.27 7.55 -9.19
N ASN A 123 6.58 7.53 -8.90
CA ASN A 123 7.06 6.78 -7.76
C ASN A 123 6.42 7.39 -6.50
N VAL A 124 5.56 6.64 -5.85
CA VAL A 124 4.85 7.14 -4.67
C VAL A 124 5.73 7.16 -3.42
N HIS A 125 6.97 6.67 -3.55
CA HIS A 125 7.93 6.57 -2.45
C HIS A 125 7.28 6.02 -1.18
N SER A 126 7.57 6.61 -0.04
CA SER A 126 7.11 6.15 1.27
C SER A 126 5.59 6.14 1.47
N SER A 127 4.80 6.75 0.57
CA SER A 127 3.34 6.57 0.59
C SER A 127 2.93 5.11 0.35
N SER A 128 3.80 4.29 -0.26
CA SER A 128 3.62 2.83 -0.42
C SER A 128 3.53 2.09 0.92
N LYS A 129 4.13 2.62 1.99
CA LYS A 129 4.08 2.04 3.34
C LYS A 129 2.65 1.93 3.86
N SER A 130 1.80 2.93 3.54
CA SER A 130 0.37 2.88 3.86
C SER A 130 -0.36 1.78 3.09
N MET A 131 0.04 1.53 1.84
CA MET A 131 -0.54 0.44 1.05
C MET A 131 -0.11 -0.93 1.59
N LEU A 132 1.16 -1.07 1.97
CA LEU A 132 1.64 -2.31 2.57
C LEU A 132 0.93 -2.60 3.89
N GLN A 133 0.66 -1.59 4.72
CA GLN A 133 -0.17 -1.74 5.92
C GLN A 133 -1.56 -2.32 5.58
N ALA A 134 -2.20 -1.84 4.51
CA ALA A 134 -3.46 -2.40 4.03
C ALA A 134 -3.32 -3.89 3.68
N LEU A 135 -2.24 -4.26 2.97
CA LEU A 135 -1.99 -5.65 2.57
C LEU A 135 -1.78 -6.55 3.79
N ILE A 136 -1.04 -6.11 4.81
CA ILE A 136 -0.87 -6.86 6.06
C ILE A 136 -2.23 -7.05 6.75
N GLY A 137 -3.06 -6.01 6.86
CA GLY A 137 -4.40 -6.13 7.44
C GLY A 137 -5.30 -7.08 6.65
N ILE A 138 -5.21 -7.06 5.32
CA ILE A 138 -5.92 -8.02 4.46
C ILE A 138 -5.40 -9.44 4.70
N ALA A 139 -4.08 -9.63 4.80
CA ALA A 139 -3.48 -10.93 5.04
C ALA A 139 -3.90 -11.53 6.39
N VAL A 140 -4.02 -10.69 7.43
CA VAL A 140 -4.59 -11.12 8.73
C VAL A 140 -6.04 -11.56 8.57
N ARG A 141 -6.88 -10.78 7.90
CA ARG A 141 -8.29 -11.14 7.67
C ARG A 141 -8.45 -12.43 6.85
N GLN A 142 -7.55 -12.67 5.90
CA GLN A 142 -7.57 -13.87 5.06
C GLN A 142 -6.95 -15.10 5.75
N GLY A 143 -6.39 -14.95 6.95
CA GLY A 143 -5.78 -16.04 7.72
C GLY A 143 -4.37 -16.42 7.26
N PHE A 144 -3.75 -15.68 6.35
CA PHE A 144 -2.35 -15.90 5.96
C PHE A 144 -1.39 -15.48 7.08
N ILE A 145 -1.72 -14.42 7.80
CA ILE A 145 -1.02 -13.94 8.98
C ILE A 145 -1.96 -14.13 10.18
N GLY A 146 -1.44 -14.67 11.28
CA GLY A 146 -2.25 -14.93 12.46
C GLY A 146 -2.65 -13.64 13.17
N SER A 147 -1.69 -12.78 13.45
CA SER A 147 -1.89 -11.51 14.13
C SER A 147 -0.77 -10.53 13.80
N VAL A 148 -1.04 -9.22 13.89
CA VAL A 148 0.03 -8.21 13.87
C VAL A 148 0.95 -8.30 15.10
N ASP A 149 0.53 -9.01 16.15
CA ASP A 149 1.34 -9.28 17.34
C ASP A 149 2.24 -10.51 17.19
N ASP A 150 2.13 -11.24 16.09
CA ASP A 150 3.04 -12.34 15.80
C ASP A 150 4.48 -11.83 15.67
N PRO A 151 5.46 -12.55 16.23
CA PRO A 151 6.86 -12.19 16.04
C PRO A 151 7.28 -12.44 14.58
N VAL A 152 8.10 -11.53 14.03
CA VAL A 152 8.60 -11.61 12.63
C VAL A 152 9.28 -12.97 12.35
N ARG A 153 10.03 -13.49 13.34
CA ARG A 153 10.71 -14.79 13.25
C ARG A 153 9.79 -15.97 12.97
N ARG A 154 8.48 -15.84 13.22
CA ARG A 154 7.50 -16.89 12.89
C ARG A 154 7.42 -17.12 11.37
N TYR A 155 7.59 -16.06 10.60
CA TYR A 155 7.48 -16.07 9.15
C TYR A 155 8.84 -16.13 8.44
N LEU A 156 9.88 -15.64 9.09
CA LEU A 156 11.25 -15.55 8.56
C LEU A 156 12.25 -16.22 9.54
N PRO A 157 12.03 -17.50 9.95
CA PRO A 157 12.81 -18.14 11.01
C PRO A 157 14.31 -18.20 10.72
N GLU A 158 14.71 -18.39 9.47
CA GLU A 158 16.08 -18.51 9.03
C GLU A 158 16.93 -17.26 9.32
N TYR A 159 16.32 -16.08 9.26
CA TYR A 159 16.99 -14.81 9.55
C TYR A 159 17.13 -14.51 11.05
N PHE A 160 16.41 -15.23 11.89
CA PHE A 160 16.38 -15.00 13.33
C PHE A 160 16.93 -16.17 14.15
N ALA A 161 17.49 -17.20 13.51
CA ALA A 161 17.99 -18.40 14.19
C ALA A 161 19.02 -18.03 15.27
N ASP A 162 20.03 -17.25 14.89
CA ASP A 162 21.13 -16.84 15.78
C ASP A 162 20.93 -15.41 16.33
N ALA A 163 19.77 -14.79 16.07
CA ALA A 163 19.51 -13.42 16.51
C ALA A 163 19.37 -13.32 18.04
N PRO A 164 19.83 -12.22 18.65
CA PRO A 164 19.61 -11.95 20.08
C PRO A 164 18.15 -12.02 20.50
N ALA A 165 17.90 -12.35 21.76
CA ALA A 165 16.53 -12.49 22.29
C ALA A 165 15.64 -11.26 22.05
N ALA A 166 16.20 -10.05 22.11
CA ALA A 166 15.48 -8.81 21.83
C ALA A 166 14.96 -8.77 20.37
N LYS A 167 15.80 -9.07 19.38
CA LYS A 167 15.40 -9.11 17.96
C LYS A 167 14.31 -10.17 17.72
N ARG A 168 14.40 -11.33 18.38
CA ARG A 168 13.41 -12.41 18.27
C ARG A 168 12.01 -12.04 18.80
N ARG A 169 11.90 -10.96 19.61
CA ARG A 169 10.63 -10.44 20.14
C ARG A 169 9.99 -9.37 19.22
N ILE A 170 10.67 -8.94 18.17
CA ILE A 170 10.10 -7.95 17.22
C ILE A 170 8.86 -8.55 16.58
N THR A 171 7.74 -7.84 16.68
CA THR A 171 6.44 -8.21 16.11
C THR A 171 6.15 -7.43 14.83
N LEU A 172 5.17 -7.88 14.05
CA LEU A 172 4.68 -7.12 12.89
C LEU A 172 4.12 -5.75 13.31
N ARG A 173 3.52 -5.64 14.50
CA ARG A 173 3.08 -4.36 15.07
C ARG A 173 4.25 -3.39 15.24
N HIS A 174 5.39 -3.85 15.77
CA HIS A 174 6.58 -3.00 15.92
C HIS A 174 7.07 -2.48 14.56
N LEU A 175 7.02 -3.31 13.51
CA LEU A 175 7.35 -2.87 12.15
C LEU A 175 6.34 -1.83 11.64
N LEU A 176 5.04 -2.09 11.79
CA LEU A 176 3.96 -1.21 11.34
C LEU A 176 3.95 0.16 12.03
N THR A 177 4.40 0.21 13.28
CA THR A 177 4.42 1.44 14.10
C THR A 177 5.77 2.12 14.16
N MET A 178 6.75 1.63 13.37
CA MET A 178 8.12 2.17 13.36
C MET A 178 8.82 2.14 14.73
N THR A 179 8.55 1.09 15.51
CA THR A 179 9.10 0.89 16.86
C THR A 179 9.88 -0.41 17.00
N ALA A 180 10.42 -0.94 15.90
CA ALA A 180 11.20 -2.19 15.95
C ALA A 180 12.53 -2.05 16.71
N GLY A 181 13.06 -0.84 16.79
CA GLY A 181 14.24 -0.52 17.60
C GLY A 181 15.56 -0.62 16.85
N TRP A 182 15.57 -0.87 15.53
CA TRP A 182 16.79 -0.92 14.75
C TRP A 182 17.63 0.36 14.87
N GLN A 183 18.96 0.23 14.89
CA GLN A 183 19.85 1.34 14.59
C GLN A 183 19.69 1.70 13.11
N TRP A 184 18.85 2.68 12.85
CA TRP A 184 18.42 3.04 11.51
C TRP A 184 18.40 4.55 11.31
N LYS A 185 19.13 5.02 10.31
CA LYS A 185 19.07 6.38 9.81
C LYS A 185 18.66 6.28 8.35
N GLU A 186 17.47 6.76 8.02
CA GLU A 186 16.73 6.39 6.82
C GLU A 186 17.58 6.40 5.55
N ASP A 187 18.11 7.55 5.14
CA ASP A 187 18.82 7.67 3.86
C ASP A 187 20.10 6.83 3.79
N GLU A 188 20.87 6.80 4.89
CA GLU A 188 22.12 6.05 4.95
C GLU A 188 21.89 4.54 5.01
N ALA A 189 20.90 4.13 5.80
CA ALA A 189 20.60 2.72 5.99
C ALA A 189 19.96 2.12 4.75
N GLU A 190 19.04 2.85 4.10
CA GLU A 190 18.44 2.46 2.83
C GLU A 190 19.50 2.22 1.77
N TYR A 191 20.37 3.21 1.53
CA TYR A 191 21.46 3.10 0.58
C TYR A 191 22.42 1.93 0.86
N THR A 192 22.74 1.65 2.13
CA THR A 192 23.62 0.53 2.49
C THR A 192 22.96 -0.82 2.32
N VAL A 193 21.66 -0.93 2.58
CA VAL A 193 20.86 -2.14 2.38
C VAL A 193 20.71 -2.46 0.89
N GLU A 194 20.43 -1.46 0.07
CA GLU A 194 20.25 -1.65 -1.38
C GLU A 194 21.46 -2.20 -2.12
N LYS A 195 22.67 -2.00 -1.55
CA LYS A 195 23.91 -2.58 -2.08
C LYS A 195 24.10 -4.06 -1.75
N GLN A 196 23.29 -4.61 -0.85
CA GLN A 196 23.39 -6.00 -0.45
C GLN A 196 22.60 -6.91 -1.40
N ARG A 197 23.03 -8.17 -1.48
CA ARG A 197 22.28 -9.19 -2.23
C ARG A 197 21.03 -9.68 -1.50
N ASP A 198 21.03 -9.57 -0.18
CA ASP A 198 19.95 -10.01 0.71
C ASP A 198 19.57 -8.85 1.62
N TRP A 199 18.54 -8.12 1.21
CA TRP A 199 18.07 -6.95 1.96
C TRP A 199 17.45 -7.34 3.30
N VAL A 200 16.73 -8.47 3.34
CA VAL A 200 16.12 -8.97 4.57
C VAL A 200 17.21 -9.26 5.61
N LYS A 201 18.26 -9.98 5.20
CA LYS A 201 19.40 -10.26 6.07
C LYS A 201 20.10 -8.97 6.53
N ALA A 202 20.37 -8.07 5.58
CA ALA A 202 21.04 -6.81 5.88
C ALA A 202 20.27 -5.94 6.89
N ILE A 203 18.94 -6.01 6.91
CA ILE A 203 18.10 -5.32 7.89
C ILE A 203 18.15 -6.03 9.24
N VAL A 204 17.98 -7.36 9.27
CA VAL A 204 17.94 -8.14 10.52
C VAL A 204 19.31 -8.17 11.22
N ASP A 205 20.40 -8.09 10.48
CA ASP A 205 21.75 -8.05 11.04
C ASP A 205 22.08 -6.74 11.77
N ARG A 206 21.37 -5.63 11.48
CA ARG A 206 21.60 -4.34 12.15
C ARG A 206 21.37 -4.45 13.66
N ASP A 207 22.18 -3.74 14.42
CA ASP A 207 22.01 -3.65 15.86
C ASP A 207 20.69 -2.95 16.24
N LEU A 208 20.27 -3.18 17.48
CA LEU A 208 19.17 -2.43 18.08
C LEU A 208 19.73 -1.24 18.85
N GLU A 209 19.19 -0.07 18.59
CA GLU A 209 19.42 1.16 19.37
C GLU A 209 18.47 1.24 20.55
N HIS A 210 17.26 0.67 20.39
CA HIS A 210 16.21 0.65 21.40
C HIS A 210 15.59 -0.74 21.53
N GLU A 211 15.07 -1.04 22.72
CA GLU A 211 14.20 -2.22 22.88
C GLU A 211 12.95 -2.11 22.01
N PRO A 212 12.51 -3.21 21.36
CA PRO A 212 11.30 -3.21 20.55
C PRO A 212 10.08 -2.65 21.30
N GLY A 213 9.37 -1.73 20.64
CA GLY A 213 8.19 -1.06 21.17
C GLY A 213 8.47 0.19 22.02
N LYS A 214 9.73 0.60 22.23
CA LYS A 214 10.07 1.69 23.14
C LYS A 214 10.27 3.05 22.48
N ALA A 215 10.76 3.10 21.27
CA ALA A 215 11.06 4.35 20.59
C ALA A 215 10.60 4.30 19.12
N PHE A 216 10.15 5.43 18.63
CA PHE A 216 9.91 5.64 17.21
C PHE A 216 11.23 5.85 16.49
N ASN A 217 11.47 5.07 15.44
CA ASN A 217 12.53 5.29 14.49
C ASN A 217 12.03 4.91 13.10
N TYR A 218 11.83 5.91 12.23
CA TYR A 218 11.32 5.70 10.89
C TYR A 218 12.28 4.85 10.07
N SER A 219 11.75 3.79 9.42
CA SER A 219 12.59 2.82 8.74
C SER A 219 11.87 2.18 7.55
N SER A 220 12.43 2.35 6.35
CA SER A 220 12.05 1.58 5.16
C SER A 220 12.37 0.10 5.30
N GLY A 221 13.38 -0.25 6.09
CA GLY A 221 13.68 -1.64 6.42
C GLY A 221 12.52 -2.36 7.13
N ASN A 222 11.82 -1.68 8.04
CA ASN A 222 10.63 -2.24 8.69
C ASN A 222 9.59 -2.69 7.67
N THR A 223 9.31 -1.86 6.68
CA THR A 223 8.29 -2.15 5.68
C THR A 223 8.78 -3.16 4.64
N HIS A 224 10.08 -3.21 4.37
CA HIS A 224 10.63 -4.29 3.55
C HIS A 224 10.50 -5.65 4.23
N LEU A 225 10.76 -5.75 5.54
CA LEU A 225 10.50 -6.96 6.32
C LEU A 225 9.01 -7.35 6.30
N LEU A 226 8.07 -6.39 6.35
CA LEU A 226 6.64 -6.68 6.20
C LEU A 226 6.31 -7.26 4.82
N SER A 227 6.95 -6.78 3.76
CA SER A 227 6.79 -7.32 2.39
C SER A 227 7.31 -8.77 2.32
N ALA A 228 8.48 -9.06 2.88
CA ALA A 228 9.03 -10.41 2.96
C ALA A 228 8.12 -11.36 3.76
N VAL A 229 7.60 -10.91 4.90
CA VAL A 229 6.62 -11.67 5.70
C VAL A 229 5.37 -11.96 4.91
N LEU A 230 4.80 -10.96 4.22
CA LEU A 230 3.60 -11.14 3.39
C LEU A 230 3.81 -12.18 2.30
N GLN A 231 4.93 -12.08 1.58
CA GLN A 231 5.29 -13.02 0.52
C GLN A 231 5.44 -14.45 1.07
N ARG A 232 6.13 -14.61 2.19
CA ARG A 232 6.31 -15.91 2.83
C ARG A 232 5.01 -16.49 3.36
N ALA A 233 4.21 -15.70 4.04
CA ALA A 233 2.97 -16.13 4.67
C ALA A 233 1.89 -16.49 3.64
N SER A 234 1.80 -15.74 2.55
CA SER A 234 0.75 -15.93 1.53
C SER A 234 1.14 -16.92 0.44
N GLY A 235 2.43 -17.25 0.29
CA GLY A 235 2.95 -18.03 -0.84
C GLY A 235 2.84 -17.32 -2.20
N SER A 236 2.56 -16.01 -2.18
CA SER A 236 2.40 -15.16 -3.36
C SER A 236 3.34 -13.97 -3.28
N SER A 237 3.84 -13.48 -4.40
CA SER A 237 4.60 -12.22 -4.38
C SER A 237 3.76 -11.09 -3.80
N THR A 238 4.40 -10.09 -3.19
CA THR A 238 3.69 -8.92 -2.65
C THR A 238 2.89 -8.20 -3.73
N CYS A 239 3.43 -8.08 -4.94
CA CYS A 239 2.72 -7.55 -6.10
C CYS A 239 1.49 -8.39 -6.46
N GLY A 240 1.62 -9.70 -6.59
CA GLY A 240 0.51 -10.60 -6.90
C GLY A 240 -0.58 -10.58 -5.83
N PHE A 241 -0.18 -10.52 -4.56
CA PHE A 241 -1.12 -10.36 -3.45
C PHE A 241 -1.86 -9.01 -3.51
N ALA A 242 -1.11 -7.92 -3.73
CA ALA A 242 -1.70 -6.59 -3.87
C ALA A 242 -2.65 -6.50 -5.06
N GLN A 243 -2.26 -7.07 -6.21
CA GLN A 243 -3.11 -7.12 -7.40
C GLN A 243 -4.45 -7.77 -7.07
N ARG A 244 -4.43 -8.95 -6.51
CA ARG A 244 -5.65 -9.74 -6.22
C ARG A 244 -6.55 -9.10 -5.16
N TYR A 245 -5.98 -8.59 -4.07
CA TYR A 245 -6.76 -8.26 -2.88
C TYR A 245 -6.99 -6.75 -2.67
N LEU A 246 -6.20 -5.90 -3.33
CA LEU A 246 -6.29 -4.45 -3.18
C LEU A 246 -6.49 -3.75 -4.53
N PHE A 247 -5.64 -4.01 -5.52
CA PHE A 247 -5.63 -3.23 -6.75
C PHE A 247 -6.80 -3.56 -7.68
N ASP A 248 -7.06 -4.83 -7.97
CA ASP A 248 -8.21 -5.23 -8.80
C ASP A 248 -9.55 -4.75 -8.23
N PRO A 249 -9.84 -4.90 -6.91
CA PRO A 249 -11.05 -4.35 -6.33
C PRO A 249 -11.23 -2.85 -6.52
N LEU A 250 -10.14 -2.08 -6.55
CA LEU A 250 -10.14 -0.63 -6.75
C LEU A 250 -10.04 -0.21 -8.23
N GLY A 251 -9.78 -1.15 -9.13
CA GLY A 251 -9.42 -0.84 -10.51
C GLY A 251 -8.16 0.02 -10.57
N ILE A 252 -7.16 -0.32 -9.76
CA ILE A 252 -5.81 0.25 -9.80
C ILE A 252 -4.95 -0.64 -10.69
N THR A 253 -4.08 -0.01 -11.47
CA THR A 253 -3.07 -0.71 -12.24
C THR A 253 -1.73 -0.06 -11.94
N ALA A 254 -0.99 -0.60 -10.97
CA ALA A 254 0.36 -0.12 -10.71
C ALA A 254 1.21 -0.32 -11.97
N GLU A 255 1.91 0.72 -12.39
CA GLU A 255 2.71 0.64 -13.61
C GLU A 255 3.99 -0.13 -13.38
N HIS A 256 4.56 0.03 -12.19
CA HIS A 256 5.78 -0.62 -11.80
C HIS A 256 5.86 -0.77 -10.28
N TRP A 257 6.56 -1.81 -9.84
CA TRP A 257 6.94 -1.99 -8.44
C TRP A 257 8.31 -2.67 -8.36
N GLY A 258 9.31 -1.95 -7.83
CA GLY A 258 10.67 -2.45 -7.67
C GLY A 258 10.77 -3.56 -6.63
N ARG A 259 11.80 -4.40 -6.75
CA ARG A 259 12.07 -5.50 -5.83
C ARG A 259 13.57 -5.65 -5.56
N ASP A 260 13.90 -6.30 -4.46
CA ASP A 260 15.27 -6.64 -4.12
C ASP A 260 15.85 -7.74 -5.04
N PRO A 261 17.15 -8.05 -4.95
CA PRO A 261 17.75 -9.10 -5.74
C PRO A 261 17.22 -10.51 -5.47
N GLN A 262 16.51 -10.73 -4.36
CA GLN A 262 15.86 -12.00 -4.02
C GLN A 262 14.41 -12.08 -4.48
N GLY A 263 13.88 -11.02 -5.08
CA GLY A 263 12.52 -10.96 -5.60
C GLY A 263 11.48 -10.51 -4.58
N VAL A 264 11.88 -10.00 -3.41
CA VAL A 264 10.97 -9.37 -2.46
C VAL A 264 10.66 -7.96 -2.94
N TYR A 265 9.38 -7.64 -3.16
CA TYR A 265 8.98 -6.31 -3.58
C TYR A 265 9.27 -5.27 -2.50
N SER A 266 9.76 -4.11 -2.91
CA SER A 266 10.06 -3.02 -1.98
C SER A 266 8.83 -2.66 -1.14
N GLY A 267 8.98 -2.71 0.16
CA GLY A 267 7.89 -2.40 1.09
C GLY A 267 7.69 -0.92 1.33
N GLY A 268 8.68 -0.10 0.98
CA GLY A 268 8.73 1.30 1.39
C GLY A 268 8.80 2.33 0.28
N TYR A 269 9.01 1.93 -0.98
CA TYR A 269 9.20 2.81 -2.15
C TYR A 269 9.12 2.01 -3.45
N ASN A 270 9.41 2.65 -4.59
CA ASN A 270 9.46 2.06 -5.93
C ASN A 270 8.14 1.44 -6.43
N LEU A 271 7.03 1.89 -5.89
CA LEU A 271 5.69 1.63 -6.41
C LEU A 271 5.24 2.85 -7.23
N TYR A 272 4.78 2.61 -8.47
CA TYR A 272 4.39 3.68 -9.39
C TYR A 272 2.88 3.68 -9.62
N LEU A 273 2.23 4.78 -9.24
CA LEU A 273 0.79 4.97 -9.36
C LEU A 273 0.46 6.34 -9.93
N THR A 274 -0.68 6.43 -10.61
CA THR A 274 -1.24 7.70 -11.05
C THR A 274 -1.90 8.45 -9.88
N PRO A 275 -2.03 9.79 -9.96
CA PRO A 275 -2.72 10.58 -8.94
C PRO A 275 -4.16 10.11 -8.65
N ARG A 276 -4.87 9.66 -9.68
CA ARG A 276 -6.24 9.13 -9.53
C ARG A 276 -6.26 7.80 -8.78
N GLU A 277 -5.27 6.97 -8.93
CA GLU A 277 -5.13 5.71 -8.18
C GLU A 277 -4.81 5.96 -6.71
N LEU A 278 -3.95 6.95 -6.42
CA LEU A 278 -3.71 7.42 -5.05
C LEU A 278 -5.01 7.94 -4.41
N ALA A 279 -5.80 8.70 -5.16
CA ALA A 279 -7.08 9.20 -4.67
C ALA A 279 -8.10 8.08 -4.39
N LYS A 280 -8.13 6.99 -5.18
CA LYS A 280 -8.93 5.80 -4.87
C LYS A 280 -8.52 5.15 -3.56
N PHE A 281 -7.22 5.02 -3.34
CA PHE A 281 -6.69 4.48 -2.09
C PHE A 281 -7.04 5.38 -0.89
N GLY A 282 -6.88 6.69 -1.02
CA GLY A 282 -7.32 7.64 0.01
C GLY A 282 -8.81 7.53 0.32
N LEU A 283 -9.66 7.48 -0.71
CA LEU A 283 -11.12 7.33 -0.55
C LEU A 283 -11.50 5.99 0.09
N LEU A 284 -10.79 4.91 -0.22
CA LEU A 284 -10.97 3.62 0.45
C LEU A 284 -10.79 3.75 1.96
N TYR A 285 -9.75 4.46 2.41
CA TYR A 285 -9.47 4.66 3.83
C TYR A 285 -10.47 5.61 4.49
N LEU A 286 -10.83 6.69 3.83
CA LEU A 286 -11.87 7.61 4.27
C LEU A 286 -13.20 6.87 4.48
N ASN A 287 -13.52 5.91 3.62
CA ASN A 287 -14.68 5.02 3.71
C ASN A 287 -14.46 3.79 4.62
N LYS A 288 -13.50 3.87 5.56
CA LYS A 288 -13.25 2.79 6.55
C LYS A 288 -12.97 1.43 5.90
N GLY A 289 -12.23 1.44 4.79
CA GLY A 289 -11.83 0.25 4.04
C GLY A 289 -12.90 -0.30 3.09
N ARG A 290 -13.97 0.45 2.82
CA ARG A 290 -15.04 0.05 1.89
C ARG A 290 -14.87 0.73 0.52
N TRP A 291 -15.06 -0.06 -0.54
CA TRP A 291 -15.08 0.42 -1.91
C TRP A 291 -16.28 -0.18 -2.64
N GLN A 292 -17.12 0.66 -3.23
CA GLN A 292 -18.33 0.24 -3.96
C GLN A 292 -19.17 -0.82 -3.21
N GLY A 293 -19.39 -0.60 -1.92
CA GLY A 293 -20.17 -1.51 -1.06
C GLY A 293 -19.40 -2.70 -0.49
N ARG A 294 -18.22 -3.06 -1.01
CA ARG A 294 -17.39 -4.18 -0.54
C ARG A 294 -16.38 -3.73 0.51
N GLN A 295 -16.13 -4.55 1.53
CA GLN A 295 -15.05 -4.34 2.47
C GLN A 295 -13.75 -4.89 1.85
N VAL A 296 -12.90 -4.02 1.32
CA VAL A 296 -11.60 -4.37 0.71
C VAL A 296 -10.53 -4.47 1.81
N VAL A 297 -10.33 -3.41 2.57
CA VAL A 297 -9.44 -3.39 3.74
C VAL A 297 -10.29 -3.61 5.01
N PRO A 298 -9.89 -4.44 5.98
CA PRO A 298 -10.64 -4.59 7.22
C PRO A 298 -10.90 -3.24 7.89
N ARG A 299 -12.11 -3.07 8.44
CA ARG A 299 -12.50 -1.82 9.11
C ARG A 299 -11.54 -1.44 10.24
N GLU A 300 -11.12 -2.43 11.04
CA GLU A 300 -10.18 -2.20 12.12
C GLU A 300 -8.80 -1.78 11.61
N THR A 301 -8.32 -2.38 10.54
CA THR A 301 -7.06 -1.98 9.86
C THR A 301 -7.11 -0.52 9.43
N ALA A 302 -8.20 -0.09 8.78
CA ALA A 302 -8.39 1.31 8.40
C ALA A 302 -8.52 2.24 9.62
N ALA A 303 -9.19 1.79 10.69
CA ALA A 303 -9.33 2.57 11.92
C ALA A 303 -7.99 2.77 12.66
N GLN A 304 -7.13 1.75 12.66
CA GLN A 304 -5.79 1.82 13.26
C GLN A 304 -4.91 2.88 12.59
N SER A 305 -5.06 3.09 11.29
CA SER A 305 -4.33 4.12 10.54
C SER A 305 -4.72 5.55 10.92
N MET A 306 -5.93 5.73 11.47
CA MET A 306 -6.44 7.03 11.91
C MET A 306 -6.08 7.39 13.36
N ARG A 307 -5.52 6.43 14.11
CA ARG A 307 -5.23 6.59 15.54
C ARG A 307 -3.73 6.60 15.76
N PRO A 308 -3.11 7.76 16.01
CA PRO A 308 -1.70 7.84 16.36
C PRO A 308 -1.37 6.95 17.55
N VAL A 309 -0.25 6.23 17.48
CA VAL A 309 0.21 5.33 18.55
C VAL A 309 1.58 5.74 19.09
N THR A 310 2.32 6.58 18.37
CA THR A 310 3.62 7.08 18.81
C THR A 310 3.83 8.51 18.33
N SER A 311 4.56 9.31 19.11
CA SER A 311 5.06 10.60 18.68
C SER A 311 6.23 10.40 17.72
N ALA A 312 6.27 11.17 16.64
CA ALA A 312 7.37 11.17 15.67
C ALA A 312 8.21 12.47 15.70
N GLY A 313 7.96 13.34 16.70
CA GLY A 313 8.63 14.66 16.81
C GLY A 313 7.96 15.73 15.94
N ASP A 314 8.34 16.97 16.13
CA ASP A 314 7.98 18.15 15.30
C ASP A 314 6.47 18.30 15.02
N GLY A 315 5.64 17.93 15.98
CA GLY A 315 4.16 17.98 15.84
C GLY A 315 3.56 16.86 15.00
N PHE A 316 4.39 15.90 14.57
CA PHE A 316 3.95 14.68 13.91
C PHE A 316 3.73 13.54 14.91
N SER A 317 2.83 12.65 14.54
CA SER A 317 2.68 11.36 15.16
C SER A 317 2.49 10.29 14.08
N TYR A 318 2.70 9.04 14.46
CA TYR A 318 2.60 7.91 13.55
C TYR A 318 1.60 6.89 14.04
N ALA A 319 0.86 6.33 13.12
CA ALA A 319 -0.02 5.20 13.33
C ALA A 319 0.54 3.97 12.60
N HIS A 320 -0.29 2.99 12.28
CA HIS A 320 0.14 1.84 11.49
C HIS A 320 0.32 2.24 10.01
N GLY A 321 1.54 2.55 9.60
CA GLY A 321 1.86 2.91 8.21
C GLY A 321 1.36 4.29 7.75
N TRP A 322 0.84 5.12 8.65
CA TRP A 322 0.31 6.44 8.35
C TRP A 322 0.87 7.50 9.28
N TRP A 323 1.17 8.66 8.73
CA TRP A 323 1.50 9.87 9.47
C TRP A 323 0.23 10.57 9.95
N ASN A 324 0.34 11.34 11.00
CA ASN A 324 -0.71 12.20 11.51
C ASN A 324 -0.14 13.54 11.96
N ARG A 325 -0.86 14.61 11.71
CA ARG A 325 -0.60 15.95 12.26
C ARG A 325 -1.91 16.74 12.39
N ARG A 326 -1.83 17.92 12.98
CA ARG A 326 -2.99 18.81 13.05
C ARG A 326 -2.98 19.77 11.87
N ILE A 327 -4.10 19.85 11.16
CA ILE A 327 -4.38 20.80 10.08
C ILE A 327 -5.66 21.56 10.45
N GLY A 328 -5.62 22.89 10.51
CA GLY A 328 -6.76 23.67 10.96
C GLY A 328 -7.32 23.25 12.32
N GLY A 329 -6.44 22.82 13.24
CA GLY A 329 -6.83 22.32 14.55
C GLY A 329 -7.34 20.86 14.57
N ARG A 330 -7.50 20.17 13.44
CA ARG A 330 -8.03 18.80 13.32
C ARG A 330 -6.94 17.76 13.16
N ALA A 331 -7.12 16.59 13.76
CA ALA A 331 -6.23 15.46 13.51
C ALA A 331 -6.40 15.00 12.06
N THR A 332 -5.30 14.98 11.32
CA THR A 332 -5.30 14.72 9.87
C THR A 332 -4.31 13.61 9.56
N PRO A 333 -4.81 12.39 9.31
CA PRO A 333 -3.98 11.29 8.83
C PRO A 333 -3.55 11.54 7.39
N PHE A 334 -2.32 11.14 7.06
CA PHE A 334 -1.82 11.25 5.70
C PHE A 334 -0.75 10.20 5.38
N ALA A 335 -0.70 9.76 4.14
CA ALA A 335 0.44 9.06 3.57
C ALA A 335 1.42 10.09 3.00
N TRP A 336 2.72 9.86 3.21
CA TRP A 336 3.77 10.78 2.80
C TRP A 336 4.90 10.02 2.11
N GLY A 337 5.27 10.48 0.92
CA GLY A 337 6.41 10.01 0.16
C GLY A 337 7.33 11.15 -0.24
N HIS A 338 8.61 10.85 -0.34
CA HIS A 338 9.64 11.77 -0.78
C HIS A 338 9.22 12.48 -2.08
N GLY A 339 9.58 13.74 -2.22
CA GLY A 339 9.28 14.51 -3.41
C GLY A 339 7.84 15.01 -3.51
N GLY A 340 7.11 15.09 -2.40
CA GLY A 340 5.78 15.67 -2.40
C GLY A 340 4.66 14.71 -2.81
N GLN A 341 4.82 13.43 -2.50
CA GLN A 341 3.78 12.43 -2.72
C GLN A 341 2.88 12.35 -1.49
N TYR A 342 1.67 12.91 -1.55
CA TYR A 342 0.78 12.99 -0.40
C TYR A 342 -0.62 12.45 -0.68
N ILE A 343 -1.20 11.78 0.31
CA ILE A 343 -2.63 11.46 0.40
C ILE A 343 -3.11 11.95 1.75
N TYR A 344 -3.75 13.10 1.82
CA TYR A 344 -4.35 13.63 3.04
C TYR A 344 -5.81 13.21 3.17
N LEU A 345 -6.20 12.83 4.37
CA LEU A 345 -7.57 12.49 4.72
C LEU A 345 -8.12 13.54 5.68
N LEU A 346 -9.24 14.14 5.35
CA LEU A 346 -9.98 15.09 6.17
C LEU A 346 -11.35 14.46 6.49
N PRO A 347 -11.41 13.57 7.50
CA PRO A 347 -12.61 12.76 7.73
C PRO A 347 -13.84 13.56 8.13
N ALA A 348 -13.67 14.70 8.81
CA ALA A 348 -14.78 15.56 9.24
C ALA A 348 -15.47 16.26 8.06
N GLU A 349 -14.73 16.55 7.00
CA GLU A 349 -15.19 17.21 5.79
C GLU A 349 -15.52 16.25 4.65
N ASP A 350 -15.27 14.94 4.86
CA ASP A 350 -15.39 13.90 3.84
C ASP A 350 -14.55 14.22 2.61
N ILE A 351 -13.27 14.61 2.85
CA ILE A 351 -12.34 15.05 1.79
C ILE A 351 -11.09 14.17 1.76
N VAL A 352 -10.64 13.85 0.54
CA VAL A 352 -9.30 13.36 0.23
C VAL A 352 -8.59 14.40 -0.63
N VAL A 353 -7.36 14.74 -0.26
CA VAL A 353 -6.47 15.56 -1.09
C VAL A 353 -5.26 14.74 -1.47
N VAL A 354 -4.98 14.68 -2.77
CA VAL A 354 -3.77 14.04 -3.31
C VAL A 354 -2.92 15.11 -3.97
N VAL A 355 -1.64 15.08 -3.65
CA VAL A 355 -0.62 15.85 -4.38
C VAL A 355 0.46 14.89 -4.80
N THR A 356 0.95 15.04 -6.04
CA THR A 356 2.16 14.37 -6.50
C THR A 356 3.19 15.40 -6.90
N GLY A 357 4.45 15.07 -6.72
CA GLY A 357 5.54 16.01 -6.94
C GLY A 357 6.76 15.38 -7.60
N ASN A 358 7.70 16.26 -7.93
CA ASN A 358 8.98 15.90 -8.52
C ASN A 358 9.98 15.47 -7.44
N THR A 359 10.56 14.31 -7.61
CA THR A 359 11.54 13.77 -6.67
C THR A 359 12.98 14.22 -6.96
N ARG A 360 13.23 14.92 -8.08
CA ARG A 360 14.56 15.36 -8.50
C ARG A 360 14.99 16.72 -7.95
N GLU A 361 14.04 17.54 -7.56
CA GLU A 361 14.33 18.90 -7.06
C GLU A 361 14.14 18.95 -5.54
N GLY A 362 14.97 19.73 -4.85
CA GLY A 362 14.89 19.90 -3.40
C GLY A 362 13.49 20.32 -2.93
N HIS A 363 12.96 19.62 -1.94
CA HIS A 363 11.53 19.61 -1.62
C HIS A 363 11.20 20.27 -0.30
N GLU A 364 12.09 21.07 0.21
CA GLU A 364 11.94 21.66 1.54
C GLU A 364 10.66 22.50 1.71
N ASN A 365 10.10 23.01 0.61
CA ASN A 365 8.95 23.89 0.65
C ASN A 365 7.59 23.23 0.32
N VAL A 366 7.55 22.04 -0.30
CA VAL A 366 6.28 21.41 -0.71
C VAL A 366 5.36 21.12 0.47
N ASP A 367 5.92 20.72 1.61
CA ASP A 367 5.12 20.43 2.80
C ASP A 367 4.48 21.69 3.40
N VAL A 368 5.22 22.80 3.42
CA VAL A 368 4.71 24.09 3.91
C VAL A 368 3.59 24.59 3.01
N ASP A 369 3.79 24.55 1.70
CA ASP A 369 2.79 25.00 0.73
C ASP A 369 1.54 24.14 0.74
N LEU A 370 1.70 22.83 0.93
CA LEU A 370 0.58 21.91 1.02
C LEU A 370 -0.21 22.11 2.32
N ARG A 371 0.46 22.36 3.44
CA ARG A 371 -0.22 22.72 4.68
C ARG A 371 -1.03 24.01 4.50
N THR A 372 -0.43 25.02 3.90
CA THR A 372 -1.10 26.29 3.56
C THR A 372 -2.31 26.04 2.66
N PHE A 373 -2.16 25.19 1.63
CA PHE A 373 -3.28 24.82 0.75
C PHE A 373 -4.43 24.18 1.51
N LEU A 374 -4.15 23.27 2.44
CA LEU A 374 -5.18 22.63 3.23
C LEU A 374 -5.87 23.61 4.20
N GLU A 375 -5.09 24.43 4.91
CA GLU A 375 -5.61 25.33 5.97
C GLU A 375 -6.30 26.58 5.41
N HIS A 376 -5.83 27.12 4.28
CA HIS A 376 -6.29 28.41 3.77
C HIS A 376 -7.14 28.33 2.51
N GLU A 377 -7.14 27.20 1.80
CA GLU A 377 -7.96 27.06 0.60
C GLU A 377 -8.91 25.85 0.67
N VAL A 378 -8.44 24.65 1.00
CA VAL A 378 -9.33 23.47 1.02
C VAL A 378 -10.37 23.58 2.12
N LEU A 379 -9.95 23.77 3.37
CA LEU A 379 -10.87 23.87 4.51
C LEU A 379 -11.80 25.08 4.39
N PRO A 380 -11.31 26.31 4.09
CA PRO A 380 -12.18 27.46 3.93
C PRO A 380 -13.13 27.38 2.73
N SER A 381 -12.81 26.59 1.70
CA SER A 381 -13.73 26.39 0.58
C SER A 381 -14.97 25.59 0.97
N VAL A 382 -14.95 24.85 2.08
CA VAL A 382 -16.10 24.08 2.58
C VAL A 382 -17.16 25.02 3.14
N ARG A 383 -18.34 25.06 2.53
CA ARG A 383 -19.45 25.90 2.97
C ARG A 383 -20.16 25.27 4.18
N ALA A 384 -20.59 26.11 5.12
CA ALA A 384 -21.39 25.66 6.24
C ALA A 384 -22.72 25.06 5.72
N GLY A 385 -22.99 23.79 6.08
CA GLY A 385 -24.22 23.08 5.69
C GLY A 385 -24.16 22.37 4.32
N GLY A 386 -22.97 22.22 3.72
CA GLY A 386 -22.76 21.46 2.47
C GLY A 386 -22.35 20.01 2.73
#